data_aecd555e2e9a48aab6b8696602f85b32
#
_entry.id   aecd555e2e9a48aab6b8696602f85b32
#
_cell.length_a   1.000
_cell.length_b   1.000
_cell.length_c   1.000
_cell.angle_alpha   90.00
_cell.angle_beta   90.00
_cell.angle_gamma   90.00
#
_symmetry.space_group_name_H-M   'P 1'
#
loop_
_entity.id
_entity.type
_entity.pdbx_description
1 polymer ?
#
loop_
_entity_poly.entity_id
_entity_poly.type
_entity_poly.pdbx_seq_one_letter_code
_entity_poly.pdbx_strand_id
1 'polypeptide(L)'
;VIQYIIENLQNNTRFSKKMYKYMISDQTITGRQVCMLLWEQDLITVEESKITALKNGSTNAYNFMLDMIKTLQITPAQLALDPCSGSCVVTDVRTGEVRALVSYPGYDINKLANGVDAEYFAKLQADLSVPQWSAATQQETAPGSTFKMVSAVAAMQEGVVSSLSETIFCSGIFDKLDPPSRCWSSAGHGNMNLSNAIANSCNVFFYEVGYRLAQDGTGYNSDYGLSRLEKYADLFGLTEKSGIEITESDPHFSDETIVTSTIGQGSNNYTTVGLSRYLTAVANSGVVYNLSLLDKLTDSKGNLIKDYTPEVRNTIDIDNSIWDAIHTGMRAVVEKKSYYKDLPVNVAGKTGTAQEGRNRTNHALFLSYAPYENPEISVTVRIAYGYSSDYAAQTARDVYKYYYDLAEEDELLTGTADIPDAVSGIQQD
;
A
#
# COMPACT_ATOMS: atom_id res chain seq x y z
N VAL A 1 -11.98 -2.51 51.90
CA VAL A 1 -12.47 -2.00 50.62
C VAL A 1 -11.28 -1.52 49.76
N ILE A 2 -10.43 -0.59 50.25
CA ILE A 2 -9.29 -0.06 49.49
C ILE A 2 -8.32 -1.17 49.07
N GLN A 3 -7.98 -2.08 50.01
CA GLN A 3 -7.09 -3.19 49.73
C GLN A 3 -7.64 -4.18 48.72
N TYR A 4 -8.95 -4.49 48.79
CA TYR A 4 -9.66 -5.29 47.81
C TYR A 4 -9.68 -4.64 46.42
N ILE A 5 -9.87 -3.32 46.37
CA ILE A 5 -9.83 -2.55 45.11
C ILE A 5 -8.44 -2.61 44.48
N ILE A 6 -7.38 -2.39 45.28
CA ILE A 6 -5.98 -2.44 44.84
C ILE A 6 -5.65 -3.84 44.27
N GLU A 7 -5.94 -4.91 45.03
CA GLU A 7 -5.68 -6.29 44.64
C GLU A 7 -6.44 -6.71 43.33
N ASN A 8 -7.69 -6.26 43.17
CA ASN A 8 -8.46 -6.58 41.99
C ASN A 8 -8.14 -5.68 40.77
N LEU A 9 -7.65 -4.46 41.00
CA LEU A 9 -7.26 -3.55 39.92
C LEU A 9 -5.82 -3.76 39.44
N GLN A 10 -4.93 -4.27 40.29
CA GLN A 10 -3.54 -4.56 39.89
C GLN A 10 -3.43 -5.50 38.68
N ASN A 11 -4.32 -6.47 38.59
CA ASN A 11 -4.35 -7.43 37.49
C ASN A 11 -5.30 -7.05 36.35
N ASN A 12 -5.93 -5.87 36.42
CA ASN A 12 -6.85 -5.38 35.39
C ASN A 12 -6.11 -4.51 34.38
N THR A 13 -5.68 -5.11 33.28
CA THR A 13 -4.93 -4.45 32.21
C THR A 13 -5.62 -3.20 31.67
N ARG A 14 -6.94 -3.19 31.59
CA ARG A 14 -7.72 -2.04 31.09
C ARG A 14 -7.66 -0.87 32.08
N PHE A 15 -7.71 -1.15 33.36
CA PHE A 15 -7.56 -0.12 34.40
C PHE A 15 -6.12 0.40 34.45
N SER A 16 -5.12 -0.48 34.45
CA SER A 16 -3.70 -0.12 34.45
C SER A 16 -3.34 0.77 33.26
N LYS A 17 -3.77 0.41 32.03
CA LYS A 17 -3.57 1.24 30.83
C LYS A 17 -4.18 2.64 30.98
N LYS A 18 -5.36 2.74 31.55
CA LYS A 18 -6.02 4.03 31.78
C LYS A 18 -5.29 4.85 32.83
N MET A 19 -4.87 4.24 33.93
CA MET A 19 -4.13 4.87 34.99
C MET A 19 -2.77 5.39 34.48
N TYR A 20 -1.97 4.57 33.78
CA TYR A 20 -0.69 4.97 33.21
C TYR A 20 -0.84 6.13 32.21
N LYS A 21 -1.89 6.12 31.41
CA LYS A 21 -2.18 7.23 30.50
C LYS A 21 -2.31 8.57 31.24
N TYR A 22 -3.03 8.60 32.35
CA TYR A 22 -3.17 9.81 33.18
C TYR A 22 -1.86 10.18 33.90
N MET A 23 -1.14 9.21 34.45
CA MET A 23 0.14 9.42 35.12
C MET A 23 1.22 9.96 34.19
N ILE A 24 1.22 9.57 32.92
CA ILE A 24 2.11 10.12 31.89
C ILE A 24 1.64 11.52 31.46
N SER A 25 0.34 11.72 31.30
CA SER A 25 -0.24 13.01 30.91
C SER A 25 -0.04 14.12 31.91
N ASP A 26 -0.12 13.81 33.23
CA ASP A 26 0.12 14.75 34.32
C ASP A 26 1.58 14.80 34.80
N GLN A 27 2.46 14.07 34.09
CA GLN A 27 3.90 13.96 34.37
C GLN A 27 4.27 13.31 35.72
N THR A 28 3.36 12.61 36.40
CA THR A 28 3.65 11.73 37.52
C THR A 28 4.65 10.64 37.12
N ILE A 29 4.51 10.12 35.88
CA ILE A 29 5.52 9.33 35.21
C ILE A 29 6.10 10.17 34.08
N THR A 30 7.36 10.50 34.17
CA THR A 30 8.05 11.32 33.18
C THR A 30 8.46 10.51 31.94
N GLY A 31 8.53 11.14 30.76
CA GLY A 31 9.04 10.49 29.56
C GLY A 31 10.44 9.88 29.76
N ARG A 32 11.30 10.50 30.59
CA ARG A 32 12.62 9.94 30.95
C ARG A 32 12.48 8.59 31.65
N GLN A 33 11.57 8.49 32.61
CA GLN A 33 11.33 7.22 33.34
C GLN A 33 10.81 6.14 32.38
N VAL A 34 9.94 6.49 31.43
CA VAL A 34 9.48 5.55 30.41
C VAL A 34 10.65 5.04 29.56
N CYS A 35 11.50 5.95 29.05
CA CYS A 35 12.67 5.55 28.26
C CYS A 35 13.65 4.67 29.05
N MET A 36 13.84 4.97 30.34
CA MET A 36 14.68 4.15 31.23
C MET A 36 14.10 2.74 31.41
N LEU A 37 12.79 2.62 31.61
CA LEU A 37 12.11 1.33 31.75
C LEU A 37 12.22 0.48 30.47
N LEU A 38 12.13 1.10 29.28
CA LEU A 38 12.30 0.40 28.00
C LEU A 38 13.71 -0.21 27.90
N TRP A 39 14.74 0.51 28.34
CA TRP A 39 16.11 0.03 28.36
C TRP A 39 16.36 -1.05 29.46
N GLU A 40 15.87 -0.84 30.68
CA GLU A 40 16.02 -1.79 31.79
C GLU A 40 15.28 -3.12 31.56
N GLN A 41 14.28 -3.12 30.68
CA GLN A 41 13.53 -4.32 30.29
C GLN A 41 14.05 -4.96 28.98
N ASP A 42 15.23 -4.53 28.51
CA ASP A 42 15.85 -5.01 27.26
C ASP A 42 14.93 -4.91 26.02
N LEU A 43 13.99 -3.93 26.03
CA LEU A 43 13.12 -3.67 24.88
C LEU A 43 13.81 -2.81 23.81
N ILE A 44 14.89 -2.12 24.19
CA ILE A 44 15.74 -1.34 23.30
C ILE A 44 17.21 -1.61 23.62
N THR A 45 18.02 -1.71 22.57
CA THR A 45 19.48 -1.82 22.71
C THR A 45 20.09 -0.45 22.44
N VAL A 46 20.77 0.13 23.46
CA VAL A 46 21.27 1.50 23.40
C VAL A 46 22.69 1.55 23.96
N GLU A 47 23.53 2.37 23.33
CA GLU A 47 24.86 2.67 23.86
C GLU A 47 24.75 3.32 25.24
N GLU A 48 25.65 2.90 26.17
CA GLU A 48 25.65 3.39 27.54
C GLU A 48 25.84 4.92 27.63
N SER A 49 26.52 5.52 26.68
CA SER A 49 26.69 6.97 26.51
C SER A 49 25.36 7.70 26.39
N LYS A 50 24.44 7.16 25.59
CA LYS A 50 23.09 7.73 25.34
C LYS A 50 22.19 7.60 26.56
N ILE A 51 22.27 6.46 27.27
CA ILE A 51 21.56 6.26 28.54
C ILE A 51 22.09 7.23 29.59
N THR A 52 23.40 7.41 29.68
CA THR A 52 24.02 8.37 30.59
C THR A 52 23.57 9.81 30.29
N ALA A 53 23.50 10.18 29.01
CA ALA A 53 23.00 11.49 28.59
C ALA A 53 21.51 11.70 28.96
N LEU A 54 20.70 10.65 28.88
CA LEU A 54 19.31 10.67 29.32
C LEU A 54 19.18 10.80 30.82
N LYS A 55 19.98 10.04 31.60
CA LYS A 55 20.02 10.07 33.08
C LYS A 55 20.40 11.43 33.62
N ASN A 56 21.45 12.04 33.10
CA ASN A 56 21.97 13.34 33.56
C ASN A 56 21.25 14.55 32.98
N GLY A 57 20.30 14.35 32.04
CA GLY A 57 19.50 15.40 31.44
C GLY A 57 20.14 16.15 30.26
N SER A 58 21.30 15.66 29.76
CA SER A 58 21.94 16.22 28.57
C SER A 58 21.12 16.00 27.31
N THR A 59 20.25 14.99 27.30
CA THR A 59 19.18 14.81 26.31
C THR A 59 17.83 14.68 27.01
N ASN A 60 16.77 15.07 26.32
CA ASN A 60 15.39 14.85 26.80
C ASN A 60 14.79 13.58 26.18
N ALA A 61 13.67 13.11 26.75
CA ALA A 61 13.00 11.89 26.29
C ALA A 61 12.57 11.95 24.81
N TYR A 62 12.13 13.11 24.32
CA TYR A 62 11.72 13.29 22.93
C TYR A 62 12.91 13.07 21.97
N ASN A 63 14.03 13.76 22.20
CA ASN A 63 15.21 13.62 21.35
C ASN A 63 15.81 12.21 21.44
N PHE A 64 15.77 11.57 22.64
CA PHE A 64 16.19 10.21 22.82
C PHE A 64 15.33 9.24 21.98
N MET A 65 14.01 9.34 22.05
CA MET A 65 13.11 8.48 21.28
C MET A 65 13.24 8.74 19.78
N LEU A 66 13.42 10.00 19.36
CA LEU A 66 13.65 10.35 17.99
C LEU A 66 14.94 9.71 17.43
N ASP A 67 16.02 9.72 18.23
CA ASP A 67 17.26 9.03 17.88
C ASP A 67 17.07 7.51 17.78
N MET A 68 16.31 6.90 18.68
CA MET A 68 16.00 5.47 18.64
C MET A 68 15.20 5.08 17.38
N ILE A 69 14.27 5.92 16.95
CA ILE A 69 13.54 5.72 15.71
C ILE A 69 14.47 5.89 14.49
N LYS A 70 15.30 6.94 14.47
CA LYS A 70 16.26 7.20 13.39
C LYS A 70 17.27 6.07 13.21
N THR A 71 17.73 5.49 14.32
CA THR A 71 18.70 4.38 14.31
C THR A 71 18.03 3.00 14.25
N LEU A 72 16.74 2.95 13.98
CA LEU A 72 15.92 1.73 13.85
C LEU A 72 15.95 0.81 15.08
N GLN A 73 16.28 1.36 16.26
CA GLN A 73 16.24 0.61 17.54
C GLN A 73 14.80 0.41 18.02
N ILE A 74 13.92 1.32 17.67
CA ILE A 74 12.48 1.22 17.91
C ILE A 74 11.76 1.51 16.58
N THR A 75 10.81 0.64 16.24
CA THR A 75 9.94 0.84 15.09
C THR A 75 8.59 1.45 15.51
N PRO A 76 7.88 2.13 14.61
CA PRO A 76 6.51 2.58 14.87
C PRO A 76 5.59 1.45 15.33
N ALA A 77 5.73 0.24 14.76
CA ALA A 77 4.94 -0.93 15.12
C ALA A 77 5.08 -1.31 16.61
N GLN A 78 6.30 -1.31 17.15
CA GLN A 78 6.55 -1.58 18.58
C GLN A 78 5.92 -0.53 19.51
N LEU A 79 5.73 0.68 19.03
CA LEU A 79 5.06 1.77 19.74
C LEU A 79 3.55 1.80 19.52
N ALA A 80 2.99 0.85 18.77
CA ALA A 80 1.60 0.85 18.30
C ALA A 80 1.21 2.16 17.60
N LEU A 81 2.15 2.72 16.85
CA LEU A 81 1.96 3.90 16.02
C LEU A 81 1.86 3.52 14.55
N ASP A 82 1.14 4.32 13.78
CA ASP A 82 1.14 4.21 12.33
C ASP A 82 2.36 4.89 11.70
N PRO A 83 2.93 4.33 10.60
CA PRO A 83 2.58 3.05 9.96
C PRO A 83 3.13 1.85 10.72
N CYS A 84 2.32 0.83 10.91
CA CYS A 84 2.72 -0.39 11.64
C CYS A 84 2.94 -1.62 10.75
N SER A 85 2.53 -1.57 9.49
CA SER A 85 2.73 -2.66 8.55
C SER A 85 2.91 -2.17 7.11
N GLY A 86 3.56 -2.99 6.30
CA GLY A 86 3.73 -2.75 4.89
C GLY A 86 3.89 -4.06 4.12
N SER A 87 3.77 -3.99 2.82
CA SER A 87 3.96 -5.12 1.93
C SER A 87 4.50 -4.68 0.58
N CYS A 88 5.30 -5.54 -0.03
CA CYS A 88 5.82 -5.36 -1.37
C CYS A 88 5.72 -6.68 -2.13
N VAL A 89 5.20 -6.63 -3.35
CA VAL A 89 5.15 -7.77 -4.26
C VAL A 89 5.82 -7.37 -5.57
N VAL A 90 6.77 -8.18 -6.01
CA VAL A 90 7.49 -8.03 -7.29
C VAL A 90 7.14 -9.21 -8.17
N THR A 91 6.67 -8.94 -9.38
CA THR A 91 6.19 -9.97 -10.31
C THR A 91 6.86 -9.81 -11.67
N ASP A 92 7.26 -10.91 -12.29
CA ASP A 92 7.67 -10.92 -13.70
C ASP A 92 6.45 -10.64 -14.59
N VAL A 93 6.54 -9.59 -15.39
CA VAL A 93 5.43 -9.09 -16.21
C VAL A 93 5.05 -10.06 -17.35
N ARG A 94 5.97 -10.90 -17.77
CA ARG A 94 5.84 -11.80 -18.92
C ARG A 94 5.32 -13.19 -18.54
N THR A 95 5.38 -13.53 -17.24
CA THR A 95 5.07 -14.90 -16.79
C THR A 95 4.10 -14.94 -15.62
N GLY A 96 3.95 -13.87 -14.84
CA GLY A 96 3.18 -13.88 -13.59
C GLY A 96 3.94 -14.56 -12.42
N GLU A 97 5.22 -14.89 -12.59
CA GLU A 97 6.05 -15.42 -11.52
C GLU A 97 6.30 -14.35 -10.46
N VAL A 98 6.08 -14.68 -9.20
CA VAL A 98 6.35 -13.79 -8.06
C VAL A 98 7.83 -13.86 -7.69
N ARG A 99 8.58 -12.82 -8.02
CA ARG A 99 10.02 -12.70 -7.73
C ARG A 99 10.31 -12.36 -6.28
N ALA A 100 9.42 -11.60 -5.64
CA ALA A 100 9.49 -11.30 -4.21
C ALA A 100 8.09 -11.06 -3.65
N LEU A 101 7.84 -11.57 -2.44
CA LEU A 101 6.61 -11.35 -1.68
C LEU A 101 7.00 -11.05 -0.24
N VAL A 102 6.86 -9.78 0.15
CA VAL A 102 7.36 -9.27 1.42
C VAL A 102 6.21 -8.73 2.26
N SER A 103 6.19 -9.13 3.52
CA SER A 103 5.32 -8.57 4.57
C SER A 103 6.17 -7.97 5.67
N TYR A 104 5.86 -6.74 6.09
CA TYR A 104 6.49 -6.08 7.22
C TYR A 104 5.43 -5.77 8.30
N PRO A 105 5.75 -5.96 9.58
CA PRO A 105 6.96 -6.58 10.08
C PRO A 105 7.01 -8.07 9.80
N GLY A 106 8.23 -8.60 9.62
CA GLY A 106 8.47 -10.03 9.54
C GLY A 106 8.71 -10.66 10.90
N TYR A 107 8.98 -11.96 10.91
CA TYR A 107 9.38 -12.72 12.10
C TYR A 107 10.43 -13.79 11.75
N ASP A 108 11.22 -14.18 12.76
CA ASP A 108 12.25 -15.21 12.59
C ASP A 108 11.62 -16.60 12.61
N ILE A 109 11.42 -17.20 11.44
CA ILE A 109 10.84 -18.53 11.30
C ILE A 109 11.74 -19.62 11.90
N ASN A 110 13.07 -19.39 12.02
CA ASN A 110 13.98 -20.40 12.60
C ASN A 110 13.70 -20.64 14.07
N LYS A 111 13.18 -19.66 14.79
CA LYS A 111 12.74 -19.79 16.19
C LYS A 111 11.45 -20.59 16.35
N LEU A 112 10.75 -20.84 15.26
CA LEU A 112 9.49 -21.61 15.25
C LEU A 112 9.66 -22.96 14.55
N ALA A 113 10.69 -23.15 13.75
CA ALA A 113 11.01 -24.39 13.05
C ALA A 113 11.75 -25.38 13.97
N ASN A 114 11.46 -26.68 13.82
CA ASN A 114 12.13 -27.78 14.54
C ASN A 114 12.02 -27.73 16.08
N GLY A 115 11.15 -26.90 16.61
CA GLY A 115 10.90 -26.70 18.02
C GLY A 115 10.54 -25.23 18.29
N VAL A 116 9.37 -24.99 18.86
CA VAL A 116 8.89 -23.63 19.09
C VAL A 116 9.61 -23.02 20.28
N ASP A 117 10.30 -21.90 20.06
CA ASP A 117 10.73 -21.00 21.15
C ASP A 117 9.47 -20.36 21.78
N ALA A 118 9.09 -20.86 22.94
CA ALA A 118 7.82 -20.49 23.58
C ALA A 118 7.80 -19.00 24.01
N GLU A 119 8.95 -18.45 24.41
CA GLU A 119 9.05 -17.04 24.81
C GLU A 119 8.91 -16.13 23.58
N TYR A 120 9.62 -16.46 22.50
CA TYR A 120 9.51 -15.75 21.23
C TYR A 120 8.10 -15.81 20.66
N PHE A 121 7.47 -16.99 20.69
CA PHE A 121 6.09 -17.16 20.23
C PHE A 121 5.10 -16.32 21.04
N ALA A 122 5.27 -16.27 22.38
CA ALA A 122 4.43 -15.42 23.22
C ALA A 122 4.62 -13.92 22.91
N LYS A 123 5.84 -13.47 22.57
CA LYS A 123 6.12 -12.10 22.11
C LYS A 123 5.39 -11.82 20.77
N LEU A 124 5.44 -12.73 19.80
CA LEU A 124 4.74 -12.59 18.52
C LEU A 124 3.21 -12.51 18.70
N GLN A 125 2.65 -13.31 19.63
CA GLN A 125 1.20 -13.27 19.90
C GLN A 125 0.76 -11.96 20.58
N ALA A 126 1.65 -11.32 21.32
CA ALA A 126 1.39 -10.05 21.98
C ALA A 126 1.65 -8.82 21.10
N ASP A 127 2.31 -9.01 19.96
CA ASP A 127 2.68 -7.92 19.05
C ASP A 127 1.46 -7.38 18.31
N LEU A 128 1.18 -6.09 18.50
CA LEU A 128 0.02 -5.41 17.91
C LEU A 128 0.13 -5.21 16.39
N SER A 129 1.32 -5.35 15.82
CA SER A 129 1.54 -5.34 14.38
C SER A 129 1.16 -6.66 13.68
N VAL A 130 0.85 -7.69 14.48
CA VAL A 130 0.42 -9.01 14.01
C VAL A 130 1.38 -9.61 12.97
N PRO A 131 2.68 -9.78 13.28
CA PRO A 131 3.70 -10.15 12.29
C PRO A 131 3.50 -11.53 11.64
N GLN A 132 2.69 -12.41 12.26
CA GLN A 132 2.31 -13.71 11.68
C GLN A 132 1.22 -13.60 10.62
N TRP A 133 0.58 -12.45 10.48
CA TRP A 133 -0.43 -12.20 9.45
C TRP A 133 0.26 -11.62 8.22
N SER A 134 0.17 -12.33 7.10
CA SER A 134 0.80 -11.88 5.86
C SER A 134 0.17 -10.56 5.36
N ALA A 135 0.91 -9.47 5.48
CA ALA A 135 0.46 -8.18 4.98
C ALA A 135 0.31 -8.16 3.44
N ALA A 136 1.06 -9.00 2.74
CA ALA A 136 1.01 -9.07 1.28
C ALA A 136 -0.20 -9.84 0.74
N THR A 137 -0.66 -10.87 1.46
CA THR A 137 -1.67 -11.80 0.96
C THR A 137 -2.97 -11.81 1.75
N GLN A 138 -2.96 -11.27 2.98
CA GLN A 138 -4.12 -11.36 3.88
C GLN A 138 -4.62 -10.00 4.37
N GLN A 139 -3.77 -8.95 4.37
CA GLN A 139 -4.24 -7.60 4.63
C GLN A 139 -4.80 -6.98 3.36
N GLU A 140 -6.02 -6.50 3.46
CA GLU A 140 -6.74 -5.88 2.37
C GLU A 140 -6.85 -4.37 2.60
N THR A 141 -7.02 -3.64 1.50
CA THR A 141 -7.25 -2.19 1.53
C THR A 141 -7.95 -1.74 0.26
N ALA A 142 -8.66 -0.64 0.33
CA ALA A 142 -9.12 0.04 -0.84
C ALA A 142 -7.92 0.42 -1.74
N PRO A 143 -7.98 0.20 -3.05
CA PRO A 143 -6.88 0.51 -3.97
C PRO A 143 -6.71 2.02 -4.20
N GLY A 144 -7.74 2.82 -3.89
CA GLY A 144 -7.77 4.24 -4.20
C GLY A 144 -7.47 4.51 -5.67
N SER A 145 -6.77 5.58 -5.96
CA SER A 145 -6.45 6.01 -7.32
C SER A 145 -5.69 5.00 -8.19
N THR A 146 -5.17 3.91 -7.63
CA THR A 146 -4.58 2.83 -8.43
C THR A 146 -5.61 2.01 -9.19
N PHE A 147 -6.89 2.10 -8.85
CA PHE A 147 -7.99 1.45 -9.57
C PHE A 147 -8.37 2.19 -10.87
N LYS A 148 -7.93 3.42 -11.06
CA LYS A 148 -8.35 4.28 -12.18
C LYS A 148 -8.03 3.70 -13.57
N MET A 149 -7.06 2.79 -13.71
CA MET A 149 -6.80 2.12 -14.99
C MET A 149 -7.93 1.14 -15.35
N VAL A 150 -8.54 0.44 -14.38
CA VAL A 150 -9.77 -0.34 -14.61
C VAL A 150 -10.89 0.56 -15.11
N SER A 151 -11.11 1.68 -14.43
CA SER A 151 -12.14 2.67 -14.81
C SER A 151 -11.86 3.31 -16.16
N ALA A 152 -10.59 3.47 -16.56
CA ALA A 152 -10.19 3.98 -17.85
C ALA A 152 -10.57 3.00 -18.98
N VAL A 153 -10.29 1.71 -18.79
CA VAL A 153 -10.69 0.67 -19.75
C VAL A 153 -12.22 0.60 -19.84
N ALA A 154 -12.92 0.59 -18.70
CA ALA A 154 -14.38 0.62 -18.67
C ALA A 154 -14.95 1.83 -19.41
N ALA A 155 -14.39 3.02 -19.18
CA ALA A 155 -14.85 4.26 -19.82
C ALA A 155 -14.79 4.21 -21.35
N MET A 156 -13.69 3.66 -21.88
CA MET A 156 -13.49 3.55 -23.33
C MET A 156 -14.32 2.43 -23.95
N GLN A 157 -14.35 1.26 -23.32
CA GLN A 157 -15.06 0.08 -23.84
C GLN A 157 -16.59 0.22 -23.78
N GLU A 158 -17.10 0.90 -22.77
CA GLU A 158 -18.52 1.20 -22.66
C GLU A 158 -18.95 2.46 -23.44
N GLY A 159 -17.97 3.12 -24.11
CA GLY A 159 -18.21 4.31 -24.94
C GLY A 159 -18.68 5.54 -24.18
N VAL A 160 -18.54 5.54 -22.83
CA VAL A 160 -18.94 6.70 -22.00
C VAL A 160 -17.90 7.83 -22.06
N VAL A 161 -16.70 7.52 -22.54
CA VAL A 161 -15.74 8.47 -23.09
C VAL A 161 -15.58 8.09 -24.56
N SER A 162 -15.95 9.00 -25.45
CA SER A 162 -16.15 8.70 -26.90
C SER A 162 -14.84 8.59 -27.66
N SER A 163 -13.77 9.18 -27.16
CA SER A 163 -12.43 9.13 -27.78
C SER A 163 -11.34 9.50 -26.77
N LEU A 164 -10.09 9.12 -27.09
CA LEU A 164 -8.91 9.49 -26.27
C LEU A 164 -8.65 11.02 -26.25
N SER A 165 -9.18 11.77 -27.19
CA SER A 165 -9.11 13.24 -27.24
C SER A 165 -10.25 13.94 -26.51
N GLU A 166 -11.30 13.22 -26.11
CA GLU A 166 -12.38 13.81 -25.34
C GLU A 166 -11.85 14.37 -24.02
N THR A 167 -12.30 15.55 -23.65
CA THR A 167 -11.91 16.19 -22.39
C THR A 167 -13.12 16.39 -21.48
N ILE A 168 -12.91 16.15 -20.19
CA ILE A 168 -13.85 16.45 -19.12
C ILE A 168 -13.25 17.57 -18.27
N PHE A 169 -14.03 18.62 -18.00
CA PHE A 169 -13.57 19.76 -17.21
C PHE A 169 -13.63 19.46 -15.72
N CYS A 170 -12.51 19.61 -15.04
CA CYS A 170 -12.40 19.48 -13.59
C CYS A 170 -12.34 20.87 -12.94
N SER A 171 -13.41 21.27 -12.29
CA SER A 171 -13.52 22.51 -11.49
C SER A 171 -13.01 22.34 -10.05
N GLY A 172 -12.63 21.11 -9.65
CA GLY A 172 -12.35 20.75 -8.26
C GLY A 172 -13.54 20.14 -7.52
N ILE A 173 -14.74 20.24 -8.10
CA ILE A 173 -15.99 19.70 -7.50
C ILE A 173 -16.76 18.97 -8.60
N PHE A 174 -17.36 17.83 -8.23
CA PHE A 174 -18.34 17.10 -9.00
C PHE A 174 -19.70 17.25 -8.27
N ASP A 175 -20.62 17.96 -8.88
CA ASP A 175 -21.87 18.43 -8.27
C ASP A 175 -23.14 17.84 -8.90
N LYS A 176 -23.01 16.83 -9.76
CA LYS A 176 -24.14 16.13 -10.37
C LYS A 176 -24.93 15.23 -9.41
N LEU A 177 -24.35 14.96 -8.25
CA LEU A 177 -24.96 14.16 -7.16
C LEU A 177 -24.95 14.96 -5.85
N ASP A 178 -25.86 14.65 -4.96
CA ASP A 178 -25.94 15.23 -3.62
C ASP A 178 -25.66 14.15 -2.55
N PRO A 179 -24.68 14.34 -1.66
CA PRO A 179 -23.76 15.47 -1.58
C PRO A 179 -22.73 15.48 -2.72
N PRO A 180 -22.19 16.67 -3.09
CA PRO A 180 -21.19 16.79 -4.13
C PRO A 180 -19.86 16.18 -3.70
N SER A 181 -19.16 15.54 -4.65
CA SER A 181 -17.86 14.94 -4.44
C SER A 181 -16.73 15.89 -4.83
N ARG A 182 -15.56 15.80 -4.14
CA ARG A 182 -14.44 16.72 -4.36
C ARG A 182 -13.26 16.04 -5.02
N CYS A 183 -12.59 16.78 -5.91
CA CYS A 183 -11.24 16.42 -6.33
C CYS A 183 -10.25 16.72 -5.21
N TRP A 184 -9.10 16.02 -5.22
CA TRP A 184 -8.01 16.35 -4.31
C TRP A 184 -7.45 17.76 -4.56
N SER A 185 -7.45 18.23 -5.80
CA SER A 185 -7.14 19.62 -6.15
C SER A 185 -8.40 20.47 -6.04
N SER A 186 -8.47 21.32 -5.03
CA SER A 186 -9.60 22.24 -4.83
C SER A 186 -9.73 23.30 -5.91
N ALA A 187 -8.60 23.66 -6.57
CA ALA A 187 -8.57 24.57 -7.71
C ALA A 187 -9.02 23.91 -9.03
N GLY A 188 -9.19 22.58 -9.02
CA GLY A 188 -9.46 21.79 -10.23
C GLY A 188 -8.20 21.53 -11.07
N HIS A 189 -8.38 20.80 -12.14
CA HIS A 189 -7.32 20.44 -13.10
C HIS A 189 -7.58 21.04 -14.51
N GLY A 190 -8.70 21.71 -14.70
CA GLY A 190 -9.10 22.18 -16.02
C GLY A 190 -9.56 21.02 -16.93
N ASN A 191 -9.33 21.14 -18.24
CA ASN A 191 -9.71 20.13 -19.23
C ASN A 191 -8.77 18.92 -19.17
N MET A 192 -9.30 17.74 -18.83
CA MET A 192 -8.56 16.49 -18.70
C MET A 192 -9.04 15.49 -19.75
N ASN A 193 -8.14 14.98 -20.58
CA ASN A 193 -8.35 13.74 -21.34
C ASN A 193 -7.92 12.53 -20.50
N LEU A 194 -8.09 11.31 -21.02
CA LEU A 194 -7.83 10.07 -20.27
C LEU A 194 -6.41 10.01 -19.67
N SER A 195 -5.37 10.21 -20.50
CA SER A 195 -3.97 10.17 -20.04
C SER A 195 -3.67 11.24 -19.01
N ASN A 196 -4.14 12.48 -19.22
CA ASN A 196 -3.95 13.56 -18.28
C ASN A 196 -4.71 13.34 -16.96
N ALA A 197 -5.89 12.71 -17.01
CA ALA A 197 -6.66 12.34 -15.81
C ALA A 197 -5.94 11.30 -14.97
N ILE A 198 -5.27 10.32 -15.58
CA ILE A 198 -4.40 9.35 -14.90
C ILE A 198 -3.17 10.06 -14.33
N ALA A 199 -2.48 10.88 -15.14
CA ALA A 199 -1.25 11.60 -14.79
C ALA A 199 -1.43 12.59 -13.62
N ASN A 200 -2.60 13.19 -13.50
CA ASN A 200 -2.95 14.13 -12.43
C ASN A 200 -3.85 13.51 -11.37
N SER A 201 -4.12 12.20 -11.46
CA SER A 201 -5.03 11.51 -10.54
C SER A 201 -6.39 12.22 -10.35
N CYS A 202 -6.95 12.78 -11.43
CA CYS A 202 -8.13 13.63 -11.39
C CYS A 202 -9.38 12.85 -10.96
N ASN A 203 -9.92 13.11 -9.78
CA ASN A 203 -11.11 12.43 -9.30
C ASN A 203 -12.36 12.83 -10.11
N VAL A 204 -12.52 14.13 -10.44
CA VAL A 204 -13.71 14.61 -11.15
C VAL A 204 -13.87 13.94 -12.52
N PHE A 205 -12.77 13.67 -13.23
CA PHE A 205 -12.82 12.90 -14.50
C PHE A 205 -13.47 11.52 -14.26
N PHE A 206 -12.98 10.79 -13.26
CA PHE A 206 -13.47 9.43 -12.99
C PHE A 206 -14.84 9.42 -12.29
N TYR A 207 -15.21 10.45 -11.54
CA TYR A 207 -16.58 10.62 -11.06
C TYR A 207 -17.57 10.80 -12.21
N GLU A 208 -17.20 11.59 -13.22
CA GLU A 208 -18.00 11.75 -14.45
C GLU A 208 -18.11 10.43 -15.22
N VAL A 209 -17.03 9.66 -15.32
CA VAL A 209 -17.06 8.30 -15.88
C VAL A 209 -18.08 7.44 -15.14
N GLY A 210 -18.02 7.39 -13.80
CA GLY A 210 -18.97 6.63 -12.97
C GLY A 210 -20.43 7.09 -13.18
N TYR A 211 -20.64 8.39 -13.21
CA TYR A 211 -21.96 8.96 -13.45
C TYR A 211 -22.53 8.56 -14.83
N ARG A 212 -21.68 8.57 -15.86
CA ARG A 212 -22.07 8.16 -17.23
C ARG A 212 -22.30 6.65 -17.32
N LEU A 213 -21.50 5.83 -16.65
CA LEU A 213 -21.70 4.37 -16.56
C LEU A 213 -23.05 4.03 -15.92
N ALA A 214 -23.52 4.87 -15.01
CA ALA A 214 -24.79 4.70 -14.31
C ALA A 214 -26.03 5.13 -15.11
N GLN A 215 -25.88 5.65 -16.34
CA GLN A 215 -27.04 6.01 -17.17
C GLN A 215 -27.61 4.75 -17.82
N ASP A 216 -28.81 4.33 -17.39
CA ASP A 216 -29.50 3.12 -17.89
C ASP A 216 -30.56 3.41 -18.94
N GLY A 217 -30.63 4.65 -19.42
CA GLY A 217 -31.64 5.12 -20.40
C GLY A 217 -32.91 5.68 -19.75
N THR A 218 -33.13 5.44 -18.47
CA THR A 218 -34.23 6.00 -17.68
C THR A 218 -33.75 7.04 -16.64
N GLY A 219 -32.46 7.05 -16.36
CA GLY A 219 -31.81 7.98 -15.44
C GLY A 219 -30.55 7.41 -14.79
N TYR A 220 -30.17 8.00 -13.67
CA TYR A 220 -29.01 7.54 -12.88
C TYR A 220 -29.38 6.32 -12.04
N ASN A 221 -28.66 5.24 -12.26
CA ASN A 221 -28.79 3.97 -11.52
C ASN A 221 -27.39 3.46 -11.13
N SER A 222 -27.03 3.61 -9.86
CA SER A 222 -25.70 3.23 -9.34
C SER A 222 -25.41 1.73 -9.52
N ASP A 223 -26.39 0.86 -9.27
CA ASP A 223 -26.21 -0.59 -9.35
C ASP A 223 -25.95 -1.04 -10.81
N TYR A 224 -26.62 -0.40 -11.75
CA TYR A 224 -26.35 -0.61 -13.17
C TYR A 224 -24.91 -0.20 -13.55
N GLY A 225 -24.45 0.95 -13.03
CA GLY A 225 -23.09 1.41 -13.24
C GLY A 225 -22.06 0.48 -12.58
N LEU A 226 -22.33 0.00 -11.36
CA LEU A 226 -21.48 -0.94 -10.65
C LEU A 226 -21.32 -2.26 -11.43
N SER A 227 -22.41 -2.84 -11.92
CA SER A 227 -22.36 -4.08 -12.70
C SER A 227 -21.52 -3.94 -13.98
N ARG A 228 -21.55 -2.77 -14.63
CA ARG A 228 -20.70 -2.47 -15.77
C ARG A 228 -19.23 -2.35 -15.39
N LEU A 229 -18.92 -1.71 -14.28
CA LEU A 229 -17.53 -1.55 -13.80
C LEU A 229 -16.95 -2.88 -13.29
N GLU A 230 -17.75 -3.69 -12.59
CA GLU A 230 -17.37 -5.01 -12.07
C GLU A 230 -16.89 -5.96 -13.18
N LYS A 231 -17.56 -5.94 -14.34
CA LYS A 231 -17.12 -6.68 -15.52
C LYS A 231 -15.65 -6.42 -15.88
N TYR A 232 -15.20 -5.17 -15.76
CA TYR A 232 -13.81 -4.81 -16.03
C TYR A 232 -12.89 -5.14 -14.85
N ALA A 233 -13.36 -5.01 -13.63
CA ALA A 233 -12.62 -5.50 -12.46
C ALA A 233 -12.37 -7.01 -12.56
N ASP A 234 -13.36 -7.79 -13.01
CA ASP A 234 -13.22 -9.22 -13.26
C ASP A 234 -12.22 -9.51 -14.39
N LEU A 235 -12.29 -8.79 -15.50
CA LEU A 235 -11.31 -8.94 -16.59
C LEU A 235 -9.87 -8.74 -16.10
N PHE A 236 -9.63 -7.84 -15.16
CA PHE A 236 -8.34 -7.64 -14.53
C PHE A 236 -8.02 -8.63 -13.38
N GLY A 237 -8.93 -9.56 -13.10
CA GLY A 237 -8.78 -10.55 -12.05
C GLY A 237 -8.96 -10.01 -10.62
N LEU A 238 -9.64 -8.88 -10.44
CA LEU A 238 -9.87 -8.26 -9.13
C LEU A 238 -11.10 -8.79 -8.39
N THR A 239 -11.82 -9.76 -8.95
CA THR A 239 -12.99 -10.41 -8.32
C THR A 239 -12.69 -11.79 -7.76
N GLU A 240 -11.46 -12.25 -7.88
CA GLU A 240 -11.00 -13.55 -7.39
C GLU A 240 -9.55 -13.48 -6.90
N LYS A 241 -9.12 -14.51 -6.15
CA LYS A 241 -7.75 -14.66 -5.66
C LYS A 241 -6.73 -14.68 -6.79
N SER A 242 -5.51 -14.23 -6.51
CA SER A 242 -4.45 -14.06 -7.50
C SER A 242 -3.92 -15.37 -8.12
N GLY A 243 -4.20 -16.51 -7.50
CA GLY A 243 -3.74 -17.83 -7.94
C GLY A 243 -2.51 -18.34 -7.20
N ILE A 244 -1.90 -17.54 -6.32
CA ILE A 244 -0.73 -18.00 -5.54
C ILE A 244 -1.07 -19.19 -4.64
N GLU A 245 -0.06 -20.02 -4.35
CA GLU A 245 -0.22 -21.32 -3.66
C GLU A 245 -0.33 -21.21 -2.13
N ILE A 246 -0.26 -19.99 -1.57
CA ILE A 246 -0.40 -19.74 -0.13
C ILE A 246 -1.72 -19.05 0.19
N THR A 247 -2.06 -18.99 1.48
CA THR A 247 -3.32 -18.37 1.93
C THR A 247 -3.42 -16.90 1.50
N GLU A 248 -4.50 -16.58 0.81
CA GLU A 248 -4.88 -15.24 0.37
C GLU A 248 -6.31 -14.92 0.80
N SER A 249 -6.57 -13.69 1.24
CA SER A 249 -7.93 -13.20 1.51
C SER A 249 -8.74 -13.04 0.22
N ASP A 250 -10.06 -13.19 0.32
CA ASP A 250 -10.96 -13.02 -0.83
C ASP A 250 -11.10 -11.53 -1.17
N PRO A 251 -10.90 -11.12 -2.43
CA PRO A 251 -11.07 -9.74 -2.82
C PRO A 251 -12.53 -9.32 -2.76
N HIS A 252 -12.77 -8.04 -2.54
CA HIS A 252 -14.11 -7.46 -2.56
C HIS A 252 -14.20 -6.30 -3.55
N PHE A 253 -15.04 -6.46 -4.59
CA PHE A 253 -15.42 -5.36 -5.45
C PHE A 253 -16.53 -4.55 -4.76
N SER A 254 -16.51 -3.23 -4.92
CA SER A 254 -17.43 -2.33 -4.25
C SER A 254 -18.90 -2.58 -4.57
N ASP A 255 -19.72 -2.60 -3.54
CA ASP A 255 -21.19 -2.63 -3.57
C ASP A 255 -21.83 -1.29 -3.11
N GLU A 256 -21.00 -0.23 -3.00
CA GLU A 256 -21.45 1.12 -2.65
C GLU A 256 -21.81 1.95 -3.91
N THR A 257 -21.48 3.24 -3.92
CA THR A 257 -21.80 4.11 -5.05
C THR A 257 -20.78 3.97 -6.19
N ILE A 258 -21.28 3.87 -7.43
CA ILE A 258 -20.42 3.77 -8.63
C ILE A 258 -19.41 4.92 -8.71
N VAL A 259 -19.81 6.15 -8.36
CA VAL A 259 -18.96 7.34 -8.48
C VAL A 259 -17.71 7.23 -7.62
N THR A 260 -17.84 6.79 -6.36
CA THR A 260 -16.68 6.55 -5.49
C THR A 260 -15.91 5.29 -5.87
N SER A 261 -16.60 4.28 -6.38
CA SER A 261 -15.98 3.00 -6.81
C SER A 261 -15.06 3.18 -8.00
N THR A 262 -15.34 4.12 -8.94
CA THR A 262 -14.45 4.40 -10.08
C THR A 262 -13.09 4.99 -9.69
N ILE A 263 -12.95 5.54 -8.51
CA ILE A 263 -11.66 6.00 -7.97
C ILE A 263 -11.04 5.02 -6.97
N GLY A 264 -11.59 3.79 -6.91
CA GLY A 264 -11.10 2.75 -6.01
C GLY A 264 -11.40 2.98 -4.53
N GLN A 265 -12.44 3.76 -4.24
CA GLN A 265 -13.00 3.95 -2.92
C GLN A 265 -14.33 3.17 -2.81
N GLY A 266 -15.18 3.53 -1.88
CA GLY A 266 -16.33 2.70 -1.52
C GLY A 266 -15.86 1.50 -0.72
N SER A 267 -16.52 0.35 -0.87
CA SER A 267 -16.17 -0.89 -0.19
C SER A 267 -15.14 -1.76 -0.95
N ASN A 268 -14.51 -1.23 -2.03
CA ASN A 268 -13.41 -1.94 -2.70
C ASN A 268 -12.31 -2.34 -1.72
N ASN A 269 -11.91 -3.62 -1.74
CA ASN A 269 -10.92 -4.13 -0.80
C ASN A 269 -10.08 -5.26 -1.42
N TYR A 270 -8.76 -5.06 -1.51
CA TYR A 270 -7.85 -5.97 -2.22
C TYR A 270 -6.55 -6.18 -1.46
N THR A 271 -5.99 -7.39 -1.59
CA THR A 271 -4.65 -7.71 -1.12
C THR A 271 -3.58 -7.09 -2.01
N THR A 272 -2.36 -6.93 -1.49
CA THR A 272 -1.23 -6.43 -2.29
C THR A 272 -0.91 -7.38 -3.44
N VAL A 273 -1.01 -8.69 -3.23
CA VAL A 273 -0.77 -9.68 -4.29
C VAL A 273 -1.86 -9.65 -5.37
N GLY A 274 -3.13 -9.45 -5.00
CA GLY A 274 -4.22 -9.26 -5.96
C GLY A 274 -4.01 -8.00 -6.81
N LEU A 275 -3.57 -6.89 -6.19
CA LEU A 275 -3.20 -5.68 -6.90
C LEU A 275 -1.94 -5.88 -7.78
N SER A 276 -1.01 -6.76 -7.40
CA SER A 276 0.17 -7.09 -8.22
C SER A 276 -0.23 -7.84 -9.50
N ARG A 277 -1.17 -8.81 -9.41
CA ARG A 277 -1.73 -9.47 -10.60
C ARG A 277 -2.35 -8.47 -11.56
N TYR A 278 -3.19 -7.60 -11.06
CA TYR A 278 -3.82 -6.53 -11.82
C TYR A 278 -2.78 -5.61 -12.49
N LEU A 279 -1.77 -5.16 -11.74
CA LEU A 279 -0.70 -4.31 -12.26
C LEU A 279 0.10 -5.02 -13.37
N THR A 280 0.40 -6.32 -13.19
CA THR A 280 1.08 -7.13 -14.20
C THR A 280 0.32 -7.14 -15.52
N ALA A 281 -1.01 -7.29 -15.46
CA ALA A 281 -1.87 -7.22 -16.64
C ALA A 281 -1.90 -5.81 -17.27
N VAL A 282 -1.85 -4.74 -16.47
CA VAL A 282 -1.70 -3.38 -17.00
C VAL A 282 -0.37 -3.23 -17.71
N ALA A 283 0.74 -3.67 -17.09
CA ALA A 283 2.09 -3.50 -17.61
C ALA A 283 2.32 -4.22 -18.95
N ASN A 284 1.73 -5.42 -19.13
CA ASN A 284 1.88 -6.23 -20.36
C ASN A 284 0.78 -6.01 -21.39
N SER A 285 -0.04 -4.97 -21.23
CA SER A 285 -1.13 -4.64 -22.15
C SER A 285 -2.22 -5.72 -22.26
N GLY A 286 -2.58 -6.32 -21.11
CA GLY A 286 -3.82 -7.07 -20.98
C GLY A 286 -3.71 -8.57 -20.76
N VAL A 287 -2.54 -9.17 -20.69
CA VAL A 287 -2.42 -10.60 -20.35
C VAL A 287 -2.53 -10.77 -18.82
N VAL A 288 -3.57 -11.41 -18.37
CA VAL A 288 -3.81 -11.68 -16.94
C VAL A 288 -3.33 -13.08 -16.59
N TYR A 289 -2.27 -13.16 -15.79
CA TYR A 289 -1.74 -14.42 -15.31
C TYR A 289 -2.35 -14.81 -13.96
N ASN A 290 -2.46 -16.12 -13.70
CA ASN A 290 -2.45 -16.61 -12.33
C ASN A 290 -1.02 -16.47 -11.81
N LEU A 291 -0.87 -15.80 -10.66
CA LEU A 291 0.45 -15.62 -10.08
C LEU A 291 0.94 -16.94 -9.45
N SER A 292 2.26 -17.16 -9.43
CA SER A 292 2.85 -18.33 -8.80
C SER A 292 4.12 -17.99 -8.03
N LEU A 293 4.27 -18.63 -6.87
CA LEU A 293 5.50 -18.65 -6.07
C LEU A 293 6.42 -19.85 -6.43
N LEU A 294 5.89 -20.77 -7.25
CA LEU A 294 6.63 -21.95 -7.65
C LEU A 294 7.50 -21.65 -8.88
N ASP A 295 8.78 -21.92 -8.76
CA ASP A 295 9.73 -21.93 -9.88
C ASP A 295 9.79 -23.33 -10.49
N LYS A 296 10.14 -24.33 -9.68
CA LYS A 296 10.27 -25.72 -10.13
C LYS A 296 10.16 -26.71 -8.98
N LEU A 297 9.88 -27.95 -9.34
CA LEU A 297 9.93 -29.09 -8.44
C LEU A 297 11.10 -29.99 -8.83
N THR A 298 11.97 -30.30 -7.87
CA THR A 298 13.11 -31.21 -8.07
C THR A 298 13.03 -32.40 -7.14
N ASP A 299 13.70 -33.52 -7.53
CA ASP A 299 13.93 -34.64 -6.62
C ASP A 299 15.04 -34.33 -5.60
N SER A 300 15.29 -35.24 -4.67
CA SER A 300 16.34 -35.10 -3.65
C SER A 300 17.76 -35.01 -4.20
N LYS A 301 17.97 -35.28 -5.48
CA LYS A 301 19.27 -35.20 -6.20
C LYS A 301 19.38 -33.95 -7.05
N GLY A 302 18.32 -33.07 -7.03
CA GLY A 302 18.27 -31.86 -7.83
C GLY A 302 17.79 -32.04 -9.27
N ASN A 303 17.35 -33.25 -9.67
CA ASN A 303 16.82 -33.47 -11.01
C ASN A 303 15.43 -32.83 -11.12
N LEU A 304 15.17 -32.12 -12.22
CA LEU A 304 13.90 -31.48 -12.49
C LEU A 304 12.77 -32.52 -12.60
N ILE A 305 11.73 -32.41 -11.78
CA ILE A 305 10.51 -33.22 -11.87
C ILE A 305 9.45 -32.45 -12.64
N LYS A 306 9.28 -31.15 -12.32
CA LYS A 306 8.29 -30.27 -12.95
C LYS A 306 8.82 -28.84 -12.95
N ASP A 307 8.73 -28.18 -14.09
CA ASP A 307 9.01 -26.77 -14.24
C ASP A 307 7.75 -25.93 -14.06
N TYR A 308 7.91 -24.67 -13.66
CA TYR A 308 6.82 -23.71 -13.67
C TYR A 308 6.40 -23.40 -15.10
N THR A 309 5.10 -23.36 -15.33
CA THR A 309 4.52 -22.95 -16.61
C THR A 309 3.55 -21.80 -16.36
N PRO A 310 3.77 -20.63 -16.98
CA PRO A 310 2.86 -19.50 -16.85
C PRO A 310 1.43 -19.89 -17.19
N GLU A 311 0.49 -19.58 -16.31
CA GLU A 311 -0.92 -19.84 -16.52
C GLU A 311 -1.66 -18.52 -16.80
N VAL A 312 -2.13 -18.39 -18.05
CA VAL A 312 -2.93 -17.23 -18.46
C VAL A 312 -4.39 -17.46 -18.05
N ARG A 313 -4.90 -16.61 -17.16
CA ARG A 313 -6.32 -16.61 -16.80
C ARG A 313 -7.19 -16.14 -17.96
N ASN A 314 -6.84 -14.98 -18.51
CA ASN A 314 -7.50 -14.40 -19.68
C ASN A 314 -6.62 -13.32 -20.33
N THR A 315 -7.07 -12.82 -21.47
CA THR A 315 -6.47 -11.66 -22.13
C THR A 315 -7.54 -10.58 -22.33
N ILE A 316 -7.22 -9.36 -21.98
CA ILE A 316 -8.08 -8.19 -22.14
C ILE A 316 -7.85 -7.64 -23.55
N ASP A 317 -8.75 -7.98 -24.48
CA ASP A 317 -8.66 -7.58 -25.87
C ASP A 317 -9.32 -6.20 -26.06
N ILE A 318 -8.49 -5.16 -26.10
CA ILE A 318 -8.88 -3.77 -26.35
C ILE A 318 -7.88 -3.10 -27.30
N ASP A 319 -8.29 -1.99 -27.92
CA ASP A 319 -7.42 -1.25 -28.83
C ASP A 319 -6.11 -0.83 -28.14
N ASN A 320 -4.97 -1.05 -28.79
CA ASN A 320 -3.65 -0.72 -28.26
C ASN A 320 -3.51 0.76 -27.90
N SER A 321 -4.20 1.66 -28.58
CA SER A 321 -4.18 3.08 -28.28
C SER A 321 -4.71 3.40 -26.86
N ILE A 322 -5.61 2.55 -26.33
CA ILE A 322 -6.11 2.69 -24.95
C ILE A 322 -5.01 2.32 -23.97
N TRP A 323 -4.27 1.22 -24.23
CA TRP A 323 -3.10 0.84 -23.42
C TRP A 323 -2.04 1.93 -23.47
N ASP A 324 -1.71 2.45 -24.65
CA ASP A 324 -0.74 3.55 -24.82
C ASP A 324 -1.15 4.79 -24.02
N ALA A 325 -2.43 5.12 -24.00
CA ALA A 325 -2.95 6.25 -23.23
C ALA A 325 -2.82 6.03 -21.71
N ILE A 326 -3.07 4.81 -21.23
CA ILE A 326 -2.91 4.43 -19.82
C ILE A 326 -1.42 4.48 -19.43
N HIS A 327 -0.56 3.85 -20.22
CA HIS A 327 0.89 3.80 -19.96
C HIS A 327 1.50 5.20 -20.00
N THR A 328 1.12 6.05 -20.95
CA THR A 328 1.54 7.46 -21.00
C THR A 328 1.12 8.21 -19.74
N GLY A 329 -0.11 8.00 -19.28
CA GLY A 329 -0.59 8.60 -18.04
C GLY A 329 0.20 8.13 -16.83
N MET A 330 0.50 6.82 -16.71
CA MET A 330 1.30 6.25 -15.64
C MET A 330 2.77 6.73 -15.68
N ARG A 331 3.36 6.85 -16.90
CA ARG A 331 4.71 7.41 -17.05
C ARG A 331 4.77 8.85 -16.55
N ALA A 332 3.80 9.68 -16.93
CA ALA A 332 3.70 11.08 -16.52
C ALA A 332 3.53 11.27 -15.00
N VAL A 333 2.99 10.29 -14.27
CA VAL A 333 2.98 10.32 -12.79
C VAL A 333 4.40 10.27 -12.25
N VAL A 334 5.24 9.36 -12.76
CA VAL A 334 6.61 9.15 -12.26
C VAL A 334 7.54 10.29 -12.67
N GLU A 335 7.39 10.86 -13.86
CA GLU A 335 8.19 12.00 -14.33
C GLU A 335 8.09 13.24 -13.43
N LYS A 336 6.99 13.39 -12.71
CA LYS A 336 6.80 14.48 -11.75
C LYS A 336 7.58 14.29 -10.44
N LYS A 337 8.08 13.07 -10.18
CA LYS A 337 8.75 12.72 -8.92
C LYS A 337 10.25 12.93 -9.03
N SER A 338 10.76 13.93 -8.29
CA SER A 338 12.18 14.34 -8.36
C SER A 338 13.14 13.19 -8.02
N TYR A 339 12.77 12.32 -7.10
CA TYR A 339 13.59 11.19 -6.66
C TYR A 339 13.66 10.01 -7.66
N TYR A 340 12.93 10.07 -8.80
CA TYR A 340 13.09 9.13 -9.92
C TYR A 340 13.98 9.66 -11.05
N LYS A 341 14.39 10.93 -11.01
CA LYS A 341 15.14 11.56 -12.12
C LYS A 341 16.52 10.96 -12.36
N ASP A 342 17.15 10.45 -11.30
CA ASP A 342 18.49 9.87 -11.36
C ASP A 342 18.47 8.36 -11.67
N LEU A 343 17.27 7.77 -11.84
CA LEU A 343 17.16 6.38 -12.20
C LEU A 343 17.34 6.21 -13.72
N PRO A 344 18.34 5.42 -14.18
CA PRO A 344 18.61 5.28 -15.62
C PRO A 344 17.55 4.42 -16.35
N VAL A 345 16.66 3.77 -15.59
CA VAL A 345 15.54 2.98 -16.11
C VAL A 345 14.25 3.77 -16.00
N ASN A 346 13.51 3.88 -17.11
CA ASN A 346 12.22 4.54 -17.11
C ASN A 346 11.17 3.69 -16.38
N VAL A 347 10.51 4.27 -15.40
CA VAL A 347 9.45 3.63 -14.60
C VAL A 347 8.12 4.31 -14.94
N ALA A 348 7.06 3.51 -15.09
CA ALA A 348 5.69 4.00 -15.12
C ALA A 348 4.96 3.52 -13.86
N GLY A 349 4.06 4.31 -13.31
CA GLY A 349 3.37 3.92 -12.08
C GLY A 349 2.19 4.81 -11.73
N LYS A 350 1.42 4.35 -10.73
CA LYS A 350 0.28 5.08 -10.21
C LYS A 350 0.31 5.08 -8.69
N THR A 351 0.22 6.26 -8.11
CA THR A 351 0.01 6.46 -6.68
C THR A 351 -1.43 6.16 -6.30
N GLY A 352 -1.62 5.61 -5.12
CA GLY A 352 -2.92 5.42 -4.49
C GLY A 352 -2.90 5.90 -3.06
N THR A 353 -3.92 6.64 -2.70
CA THR A 353 -4.20 7.06 -1.33
C THR A 353 -5.59 6.53 -0.98
N ALA A 354 -5.66 5.64 0.00
CA ALA A 354 -6.90 5.04 0.41
C ALA A 354 -7.27 5.49 1.83
N GLN A 355 -8.47 6.02 1.97
CA GLN A 355 -8.99 6.52 3.25
C GLN A 355 -9.94 5.49 3.85
N GLU A 356 -9.63 4.98 5.04
CA GLU A 356 -10.52 4.07 5.77
C GLU A 356 -11.31 4.74 6.90
N GLY A 357 -10.86 5.86 7.39
CA GLY A 357 -11.53 6.53 8.50
C GLY A 357 -11.02 7.93 8.77
N ARG A 358 -11.82 8.70 9.54
CA ARG A 358 -11.50 10.11 9.84
C ARG A 358 -10.39 10.30 10.89
N ASN A 359 -10.04 9.23 11.63
CA ASN A 359 -9.17 9.32 12.81
C ASN A 359 -7.79 8.68 12.59
N ARG A 360 -7.53 8.11 11.43
CA ARG A 360 -6.23 7.52 11.06
C ARG A 360 -5.77 8.12 9.74
N THR A 361 -4.47 8.06 9.49
CA THR A 361 -3.88 8.50 8.23
C THR A 361 -4.26 7.57 7.08
N ASN A 362 -4.10 8.03 5.86
CA ASN A 362 -4.41 7.24 4.67
C ASN A 362 -3.40 6.11 4.47
N HIS A 363 -3.84 5.02 3.85
CA HIS A 363 -2.91 4.02 3.30
C HIS A 363 -2.14 4.62 2.11
N ALA A 364 -0.87 4.28 2.02
CA ALA A 364 0.00 4.68 0.93
C ALA A 364 0.22 3.50 -0.01
N LEU A 365 -0.15 3.66 -1.28
CA LEU A 365 0.03 2.65 -2.32
C LEU A 365 0.83 3.22 -3.49
N PHE A 366 1.65 2.37 -4.10
CA PHE A 366 2.27 2.65 -5.37
C PHE A 366 2.37 1.37 -6.20
N LEU A 367 1.75 1.40 -7.38
CA LEU A 367 1.76 0.34 -8.36
C LEU A 367 2.58 0.81 -9.55
N SER A 368 3.67 0.11 -9.86
CA SER A 368 4.61 0.55 -10.90
C SER A 368 5.27 -0.61 -11.62
N TYR A 369 5.77 -0.36 -12.81
CA TYR A 369 6.50 -1.35 -13.60
C TYR A 369 7.70 -0.70 -14.31
N ALA A 370 8.68 -1.50 -14.65
CA ALA A 370 9.88 -1.09 -15.37
C ALA A 370 10.45 -2.22 -16.23
N PRO A 371 11.20 -1.90 -17.32
CA PRO A 371 11.26 -0.60 -17.98
C PRO A 371 9.89 -0.18 -18.57
N TYR A 372 9.65 1.12 -18.72
CA TYR A 372 8.42 1.62 -19.34
C TYR A 372 8.24 1.12 -20.79
N GLU A 373 9.33 1.11 -21.55
CA GLU A 373 9.34 0.78 -22.98
C GLU A 373 9.18 -0.73 -23.27
N ASN A 374 9.64 -1.57 -22.35
CA ASN A 374 9.56 -3.03 -22.45
C ASN A 374 9.47 -3.62 -21.06
N PRO A 375 8.28 -3.68 -20.46
CA PRO A 375 8.09 -4.08 -19.07
C PRO A 375 8.65 -5.47 -18.74
N GLU A 376 9.46 -5.56 -17.70
CA GLU A 376 10.06 -6.79 -17.20
C GLU A 376 9.50 -7.18 -15.84
N ILE A 377 9.49 -6.21 -14.90
CA ILE A 377 8.96 -6.42 -13.56
C ILE A 377 7.90 -5.39 -13.21
N SER A 378 6.94 -5.82 -12.45
CA SER A 378 5.99 -4.97 -11.74
C SER A 378 6.29 -4.96 -10.25
N VAL A 379 6.12 -3.80 -9.61
CA VAL A 379 6.37 -3.59 -8.18
C VAL A 379 5.13 -2.95 -7.56
N THR A 380 4.49 -3.67 -6.65
CA THR A 380 3.34 -3.20 -5.90
C THR A 380 3.73 -3.00 -4.44
N VAL A 381 3.66 -1.78 -3.96
CA VAL A 381 3.96 -1.41 -2.57
C VAL A 381 2.72 -0.86 -1.89
N ARG A 382 2.43 -1.38 -0.69
CA ARG A 382 1.41 -0.87 0.22
C ARG A 382 2.03 -0.62 1.59
N ILE A 383 1.81 0.57 2.15
CA ILE A 383 2.17 0.91 3.53
C ILE A 383 0.88 1.26 4.25
N ALA A 384 0.49 0.42 5.22
CA ALA A 384 -0.72 0.65 5.98
C ALA A 384 -0.60 1.94 6.79
N TYR A 385 -1.56 2.86 6.58
CA TYR A 385 -1.57 4.17 7.23
C TYR A 385 -0.27 4.96 7.04
N GLY A 386 0.31 4.85 5.83
CA GLY A 386 1.65 5.33 5.46
C GLY A 386 1.74 6.83 5.16
N TYR A 387 0.72 7.62 5.45
CA TYR A 387 0.62 9.07 5.25
C TYR A 387 0.64 9.51 3.78
N SER A 388 1.72 9.26 3.07
CA SER A 388 1.91 9.69 1.68
C SER A 388 2.31 8.53 0.78
N SER A 389 1.68 8.44 -0.39
CA SER A 389 2.04 7.50 -1.44
C SER A 389 3.48 7.68 -1.95
N ASP A 390 4.13 8.82 -1.67
CA ASP A 390 5.53 9.04 -1.99
C ASP A 390 6.47 8.08 -1.24
N TYR A 391 6.13 7.68 -0.02
CA TYR A 391 6.91 6.67 0.71
C TYR A 391 6.84 5.30 0.04
N ALA A 392 5.65 4.90 -0.43
CA ALA A 392 5.51 3.67 -1.21
C ALA A 392 6.26 3.75 -2.55
N ALA A 393 6.25 4.92 -3.19
CA ALA A 393 6.97 5.14 -4.44
C ALA A 393 8.50 5.15 -4.25
N GLN A 394 9.01 5.69 -3.15
CA GLN A 394 10.44 5.63 -2.81
C GLN A 394 10.88 4.20 -2.51
N THR A 395 10.08 3.43 -1.78
CA THR A 395 10.34 1.99 -1.57
C THR A 395 10.42 1.24 -2.90
N ALA A 396 9.50 1.48 -3.83
CA ALA A 396 9.55 0.86 -5.16
C ALA A 396 10.80 1.29 -5.95
N ARG A 397 11.22 2.56 -5.85
CA ARG A 397 12.47 3.04 -6.47
C ARG A 397 13.68 2.25 -5.97
N ASP A 398 13.75 2.00 -4.67
CA ASP A 398 14.88 1.28 -4.08
C ASP A 398 14.87 -0.20 -4.50
N VAL A 399 13.68 -0.80 -4.67
CA VAL A 399 13.54 -2.14 -5.30
C VAL A 399 14.09 -2.13 -6.73
N TYR A 400 13.78 -1.12 -7.55
CA TYR A 400 14.34 -1.00 -8.91
C TYR A 400 15.85 -0.80 -8.90
N LYS A 401 16.39 0.01 -7.99
CA LYS A 401 17.84 0.19 -7.86
C LYS A 401 18.54 -1.13 -7.56
N TYR A 402 18.00 -1.91 -6.65
CA TYR A 402 18.54 -3.23 -6.32
C TYR A 402 18.41 -4.21 -7.49
N TYR A 403 17.23 -4.31 -8.10
CA TYR A 403 16.95 -5.25 -9.19
C TYR A 403 17.82 -5.03 -10.43
N TYR A 404 18.14 -3.77 -10.75
CA TYR A 404 18.95 -3.40 -11.90
C TYR A 404 20.43 -3.15 -11.58
N ASP A 405 20.91 -3.61 -10.41
CA ASP A 405 22.29 -3.45 -9.95
C ASP A 405 22.78 -1.98 -10.01
N LEU A 406 21.93 -1.04 -9.60
CA LEU A 406 22.21 0.40 -9.64
C LEU A 406 22.67 0.95 -8.28
N ALA A 407 22.55 0.17 -7.22
CA ALA A 407 23.03 0.49 -5.89
C ALA A 407 23.28 -0.81 -5.12
N GLU A 408 24.32 -0.81 -4.30
CA GLU A 408 24.64 -1.92 -3.42
C GLU A 408 23.68 -1.97 -2.22
N GLU A 409 23.57 -3.15 -1.58
CA GLU A 409 22.64 -3.34 -0.45
C GLU A 409 22.91 -2.38 0.70
N ASP A 410 24.16 -2.11 1.04
CA ASP A 410 24.58 -1.21 2.12
C ASP A 410 24.32 0.28 1.80
N GLU A 411 24.23 0.65 0.53
CA GLU A 411 23.78 1.97 0.11
C GLU A 411 22.28 2.17 0.26
N LEU A 412 21.50 1.08 0.12
CA LEU A 412 20.04 1.09 0.26
C LEU A 412 19.61 0.86 1.71
N LEU A 413 20.33 0.02 2.46
CA LEU A 413 20.06 -0.34 3.84
C LEU A 413 21.03 0.37 4.79
N THR A 414 20.91 1.69 4.87
CA THR A 414 21.82 2.53 5.66
C THR A 414 21.76 2.31 7.17
N GLY A 415 20.80 1.52 7.66
CA GLY A 415 20.55 1.35 9.10
C GLY A 415 20.00 2.60 9.80
N THR A 416 19.67 3.63 9.03
CA THR A 416 19.08 4.88 9.53
C THR A 416 17.84 5.26 8.73
N ALA A 417 16.85 5.85 9.40
CA ALA A 417 15.67 6.36 8.73
C ALA A 417 15.88 7.83 8.32
N ASP A 418 15.58 8.14 7.06
CA ASP A 418 15.46 9.53 6.63
C ASP A 418 14.21 10.15 7.24
N ILE A 419 14.38 11.23 7.98
CA ILE A 419 13.26 12.04 8.47
C ILE A 419 13.13 13.23 7.53
N PRO A 420 12.06 13.33 6.74
CA PRO A 420 11.85 14.50 5.91
C PRO A 420 11.73 15.75 6.78
N ASP A 421 12.36 16.82 6.34
CA ASP A 421 12.16 18.14 6.92
C ASP A 421 10.67 18.45 6.93
N ALA A 422 10.16 18.82 8.08
CA ALA A 422 8.78 19.03 8.47
C ALA A 422 7.74 18.87 7.34
N VAL A 423 6.97 17.79 7.36
CA VAL A 423 5.84 17.59 6.43
C VAL A 423 4.83 18.71 6.67
N SER A 424 4.96 19.78 5.91
CA SER A 424 3.97 20.85 5.88
C SER A 424 2.76 20.38 5.09
N GLY A 425 1.75 19.91 5.80
CA GLY A 425 0.44 19.58 5.26
C GLY A 425 0.35 18.15 4.72
N ILE A 426 -0.77 17.52 5.05
CA ILE A 426 -1.24 16.28 4.43
C ILE A 426 -1.41 16.56 2.94
N GLN A 427 -0.45 16.17 2.11
CA GLN A 427 -0.70 16.10 0.67
C GLN A 427 -1.65 14.94 0.43
N GLN A 428 -2.89 15.28 0.14
CA GLN A 428 -3.84 14.36 -0.48
C GLN A 428 -3.49 14.30 -1.97
N ASP A 429 -3.21 13.10 -2.47
CA ASP A 429 -3.06 12.85 -3.91
C ASP A 429 -4.40 13.05 -4.65
#